data_2b7de56b8082b166fe6fb21c9485c6cb
#
_entry.id   2b7de56b8082b166fe6fb21c9485c6cb
#
_cell.length_a   1.000
_cell.length_b   1.000
_cell.length_c   1.000
_cell.angle_alpha   90.00
_cell.angle_beta   90.00
_cell.angle_gamma   90.00
#
_symmetry.space_group_name_H-M   'P 1'
#
loop_
_entity.id
_entity.type
_entity.pdbx_description
1 polymer ?
#
loop_
_entity_poly.entity_id
_entity_poly.type
_entity_poly.pdbx_seq_one_letter_code
_entity_poly.pdbx_strand_id
1 'polypeptide(L)'
;MSRKIDALPSPSAGAEEEGTPVSVRIRERLKAAQRRFNANDNIAEFLEPGDLAALLDEVEVKMRGVLESLVIDIDHDHNTDNTARRVAKMYLNEVFQGRYVPPPKLTEFPNAEHLNELMIVGPITVRSACSHHFCPIIGKLWIGVMPNEHTNVIGLSKYARLAEWIMGRPQIQEEAVVQLADLIQQKTQPDGLALVMEAEHFCKAWRGVKEMDSKMINSVMRGVFLKDPNLRREFLSLLPRQR
;
A
#
# COMPACT_ATOMS: atom_id res chain seq x y z
N MET A 1 18.22 11.35 -63.86
CA MET A 1 18.36 12.41 -62.81
C MET A 1 17.43 12.08 -61.69
N SER A 2 17.93 11.42 -60.64
CA SER A 2 17.17 10.98 -59.49
C SER A 2 17.39 11.98 -58.34
N ARG A 3 16.34 12.65 -57.87
CA ARG A 3 16.41 13.57 -56.72
C ARG A 3 16.40 12.74 -55.45
N LYS A 4 17.45 12.88 -54.65
CA LYS A 4 17.49 12.43 -53.27
C LYS A 4 16.53 13.30 -52.46
N ILE A 5 15.63 12.62 -51.73
CA ILE A 5 14.78 13.24 -50.72
C ILE A 5 15.59 13.21 -49.41
N ASP A 6 15.99 14.39 -48.94
CA ASP A 6 16.69 14.56 -47.66
C ASP A 6 15.67 14.25 -46.52
N ALA A 7 16.08 13.36 -45.63
CA ALA A 7 15.33 13.02 -44.41
C ALA A 7 15.33 14.24 -43.47
N LEU A 8 14.16 14.62 -43.01
CA LEU A 8 13.98 15.62 -41.95
C LEU A 8 14.59 15.10 -40.65
N PRO A 9 15.29 15.93 -39.87
CA PRO A 9 15.81 15.53 -38.58
C PRO A 9 14.66 15.21 -37.59
N SER A 10 14.81 14.10 -36.88
CA SER A 10 13.95 13.73 -35.75
C SER A 10 13.95 14.82 -34.68
N PRO A 11 12.83 15.16 -34.06
CA PRO A 11 12.82 16.13 -32.98
C PRO A 11 13.65 15.60 -31.80
N SER A 12 14.56 16.43 -31.31
CA SER A 12 15.43 16.16 -30.17
C SER A 12 14.59 15.98 -28.90
N ALA A 13 14.66 14.82 -28.29
CA ALA A 13 13.95 14.41 -27.06
C ALA A 13 14.47 15.10 -25.77
N GLY A 14 15.01 16.30 -25.86
CA GLY A 14 15.71 16.96 -24.74
C GLY A 14 15.17 18.33 -24.31
N ALA A 15 14.16 18.88 -24.98
CA ALA A 15 13.76 20.28 -24.75
C ALA A 15 12.35 20.48 -24.14
N GLU A 16 11.57 19.42 -23.89
CA GLU A 16 10.22 19.52 -23.32
C GLU A 16 10.12 19.19 -21.83
N GLU A 17 11.19 18.82 -21.14
CA GLU A 17 11.13 18.35 -19.74
C GLU A 17 11.14 19.45 -18.67
N GLU A 18 11.68 20.64 -18.93
CA GLU A 18 11.84 21.68 -17.90
C GLU A 18 10.55 22.40 -17.43
N GLY A 19 9.40 22.14 -18.04
CA GLY A 19 8.12 22.78 -17.65
C GLY A 19 7.02 21.81 -17.22
N THR A 20 7.19 20.50 -17.45
CA THR A 20 6.12 19.53 -17.23
C THR A 20 6.09 19.07 -15.77
N PRO A 21 4.93 19.15 -15.07
CA PRO A 21 4.80 18.67 -13.69
C PRO A 21 5.28 17.22 -13.52
N VAL A 22 5.96 16.93 -12.42
CA VAL A 22 6.52 15.59 -12.18
C VAL A 22 5.44 14.51 -12.16
N SER A 23 4.26 14.81 -11.62
CA SER A 23 3.11 13.88 -11.64
C SER A 23 2.64 13.53 -13.04
N VAL A 24 2.81 14.41 -14.02
CA VAL A 24 2.49 14.15 -15.43
C VAL A 24 3.55 13.22 -16.03
N ARG A 25 4.85 13.51 -15.85
CA ARG A 25 5.93 12.66 -16.33
C ARG A 25 5.83 11.22 -15.80
N ILE A 26 5.54 11.06 -14.50
CA ILE A 26 5.34 9.72 -13.89
C ILE A 26 4.16 9.01 -14.54
N ARG A 27 3.04 9.70 -14.78
CA ARG A 27 1.87 9.10 -15.46
C ARG A 27 2.17 8.68 -16.89
N GLU A 28 2.96 9.46 -17.60
CA GLU A 28 3.37 9.13 -18.99
C GLU A 28 4.24 7.88 -19.01
N ARG A 29 5.22 7.73 -18.09
CA ARG A 29 6.00 6.50 -17.95
C ARG A 29 5.13 5.28 -17.65
N LEU A 30 4.16 5.41 -16.75
CA LEU A 30 3.20 4.35 -16.42
C LEU A 30 2.33 3.95 -17.62
N LYS A 31 1.82 4.94 -18.36
CA LYS A 31 1.04 4.72 -19.59
C LYS A 31 1.86 4.06 -20.69
N ALA A 32 3.07 4.54 -20.94
CA ALA A 32 3.98 3.97 -21.93
C ALA A 32 4.31 2.51 -21.63
N ALA A 33 4.46 2.15 -20.36
CA ALA A 33 4.65 0.79 -19.90
C ALA A 33 3.34 -0.03 -19.79
N GLN A 34 2.20 0.52 -20.18
CA GLN A 34 0.87 -0.09 -20.06
C GLN A 34 0.57 -0.58 -18.63
N ARG A 35 1.08 0.13 -17.62
CA ARG A 35 0.90 -0.22 -16.20
C ARG A 35 -0.34 0.47 -15.63
N ARG A 36 -1.12 -0.31 -14.90
CA ARG A 36 -2.19 0.22 -14.06
C ARG A 36 -1.58 1.03 -12.91
N PHE A 37 -2.23 2.12 -12.53
CA PHE A 37 -1.82 2.98 -11.42
C PHE A 37 -3.00 3.41 -10.54
N ASN A 38 -3.83 2.44 -10.17
CA ASN A 38 -4.91 2.64 -9.20
C ASN A 38 -4.32 3.10 -7.86
N ALA A 39 -5.17 3.61 -6.96
CA ALA A 39 -4.74 4.16 -5.68
C ALA A 39 -3.87 3.19 -4.87
N ASN A 40 -4.19 1.91 -4.89
CA ASN A 40 -3.50 0.85 -4.14
C ASN A 40 -2.38 0.13 -4.92
N ASP A 41 -2.04 0.57 -6.12
CA ASP A 41 -0.88 0.03 -6.84
C ASP A 41 0.43 0.63 -6.32
N ASN A 42 1.50 -0.15 -6.30
CA ASN A 42 2.85 0.36 -6.11
C ASN A 42 3.39 0.87 -7.45
N ILE A 43 4.00 2.04 -7.46
CA ILE A 43 4.57 2.69 -8.65
C ILE A 43 6.06 2.99 -8.51
N ALA A 44 6.73 2.43 -7.51
CA ALA A 44 8.12 2.75 -7.18
C ALA A 44 9.09 2.51 -8.35
N GLU A 45 8.86 1.48 -9.16
CA GLU A 45 9.71 1.16 -10.33
C GLU A 45 9.66 2.22 -11.46
N PHE A 46 8.66 3.12 -11.41
CA PHE A 46 8.47 4.19 -12.39
C PHE A 46 8.91 5.57 -11.88
N LEU A 47 9.50 5.61 -10.67
CA LEU A 47 10.06 6.82 -10.10
C LEU A 47 11.55 6.89 -10.40
N GLU A 48 11.99 8.04 -10.88
CA GLU A 48 13.39 8.37 -11.08
C GLU A 48 13.98 9.07 -9.85
N PRO A 49 15.32 9.09 -9.71
CA PRO A 49 15.97 9.86 -8.65
C PRO A 49 15.50 11.32 -8.65
N GLY A 50 15.00 11.80 -7.50
CA GLY A 50 14.47 13.15 -7.35
C GLY A 50 12.95 13.30 -7.55
N ASP A 51 12.27 12.36 -8.24
CA ASP A 51 10.84 12.44 -8.51
C ASP A 51 9.99 12.55 -7.25
N LEU A 52 10.33 11.81 -6.19
CA LEU A 52 9.54 11.85 -4.95
C LEU A 52 9.65 13.20 -4.25
N ALA A 53 10.82 13.84 -4.28
CA ALA A 53 11.02 15.18 -3.74
C ALA A 53 10.23 16.22 -4.55
N ALA A 54 10.34 16.17 -5.88
CA ALA A 54 9.59 17.07 -6.77
C ALA A 54 8.07 16.85 -6.67
N LEU A 55 7.62 15.59 -6.49
CA LEU A 55 6.20 15.28 -6.28
C LEU A 55 5.70 15.86 -4.94
N LEU A 56 6.53 15.85 -3.91
CA LEU A 56 6.19 16.45 -2.62
C LEU A 56 5.99 17.96 -2.76
N ASP A 57 6.88 18.65 -3.48
CA ASP A 57 6.76 20.09 -3.74
C ASP A 57 5.51 20.38 -4.61
N GLU A 58 5.23 19.56 -5.62
CA GLU A 58 4.01 19.70 -6.44
C GLU A 58 2.73 19.52 -5.60
N VAL A 59 2.70 18.52 -4.70
CA VAL A 59 1.54 18.26 -3.83
C VAL A 59 1.37 19.38 -2.82
N GLU A 60 2.47 19.92 -2.25
CA GLU A 60 2.42 21.07 -1.34
C GLU A 60 1.74 22.27 -1.99
N VAL A 61 2.14 22.64 -3.21
CA VAL A 61 1.54 23.77 -3.95
C VAL A 61 0.04 23.54 -4.16
N LYS A 62 -0.37 22.33 -4.54
CA LYS A 62 -1.79 22.01 -4.72
C LYS A 62 -2.57 21.99 -3.40
N MET A 63 -1.95 21.50 -2.33
CA MET A 63 -2.55 21.52 -1.00
C MET A 63 -2.72 22.95 -0.45
N ARG A 64 -1.77 23.85 -0.74
CA ARG A 64 -1.90 25.26 -0.45
C ARG A 64 -3.16 25.84 -1.11
N GLY A 65 -3.34 25.58 -2.41
CA GLY A 65 -4.56 26.00 -3.13
C GLY A 65 -5.86 25.41 -2.55
N VAL A 66 -5.83 24.19 -2.00
CA VAL A 66 -6.99 23.60 -1.29
C VAL A 66 -7.30 24.39 -0.03
N LEU A 67 -6.29 24.73 0.79
CA LEU A 67 -6.47 25.51 2.02
C LEU A 67 -7.00 26.91 1.71
N GLU A 68 -6.46 27.59 0.70
CA GLU A 68 -6.95 28.89 0.21
C GLU A 68 -8.42 28.80 -0.23
N SER A 69 -8.80 27.73 -0.93
CA SER A 69 -10.19 27.50 -1.38
C SER A 69 -11.15 27.21 -0.20
N LEU A 70 -10.62 26.70 0.92
CA LEU A 70 -11.36 26.56 2.17
C LEU A 70 -11.44 27.89 2.96
N VAL A 71 -10.91 28.98 2.42
CA VAL A 71 -10.87 30.32 3.03
C VAL A 71 -10.07 30.31 4.34
N ILE A 72 -8.97 29.55 4.38
CA ILE A 72 -8.04 29.53 5.50
C ILE A 72 -6.91 30.52 5.21
N ASP A 73 -6.64 31.43 6.15
CA ASP A 73 -5.55 32.42 6.05
C ASP A 73 -4.20 31.73 6.41
N ILE A 74 -3.58 31.16 5.39
CA ILE A 74 -2.29 30.43 5.54
C ILE A 74 -1.08 31.34 5.57
N ASP A 75 -1.24 32.65 5.37
CA ASP A 75 -0.16 33.63 5.37
C ASP A 75 0.01 34.31 6.73
N HIS A 76 -1.07 34.42 7.53
CA HIS A 76 -1.05 35.12 8.81
C HIS A 76 -1.45 34.24 10.02
N ASP A 77 -2.04 33.04 9.77
CA ASP A 77 -2.29 32.08 10.85
C ASP A 77 -1.10 31.18 11.08
N HIS A 78 -0.34 31.42 12.14
CA HIS A 78 0.84 30.65 12.55
C HIS A 78 0.56 29.15 12.81
N ASN A 79 -0.69 28.73 12.97
CA ASN A 79 -1.06 27.31 13.12
C ASN A 79 -1.11 26.60 11.78
N THR A 80 -1.39 27.31 10.69
CA THR A 80 -1.65 26.76 9.36
C THR A 80 -0.59 27.12 8.31
N ASP A 81 0.38 27.98 8.63
CA ASP A 81 1.45 28.44 7.73
C ASP A 81 2.21 27.29 7.02
N ASN A 82 2.47 26.21 7.73
CA ASN A 82 3.18 25.03 7.23
C ASN A 82 2.27 23.82 6.98
N THR A 83 0.94 23.95 7.05
CA THR A 83 0.00 22.83 6.94
C THR A 83 0.09 22.15 5.58
N ALA A 84 0.19 22.90 4.49
CA ALA A 84 0.31 22.35 3.14
C ALA A 84 1.52 21.39 3.03
N ARG A 85 2.69 21.82 3.50
CA ARG A 85 3.92 21.00 3.50
C ARG A 85 3.81 19.77 4.41
N ARG A 86 3.25 19.96 5.62
CA ARG A 86 3.07 18.85 6.57
C ARG A 86 2.14 17.77 6.00
N VAL A 87 1.03 18.16 5.39
CA VAL A 87 0.06 17.23 4.77
C VAL A 87 0.67 16.53 3.57
N ALA A 88 1.38 17.25 2.69
CA ALA A 88 2.08 16.65 1.55
C ALA A 88 3.08 15.59 2.03
N LYS A 89 3.93 15.94 3.01
CA LYS A 89 4.92 15.02 3.60
C LYS A 89 4.27 13.82 4.26
N MET A 90 3.22 14.03 5.04
CA MET A 90 2.46 12.95 5.69
C MET A 90 1.95 11.93 4.66
N TYR A 91 1.33 12.39 3.57
CA TYR A 91 0.80 11.46 2.57
C TYR A 91 1.90 10.76 1.78
N LEU A 92 2.93 11.46 1.29
CA LEU A 92 3.92 10.82 0.43
C LEU A 92 4.90 9.94 1.21
N ASN A 93 5.37 10.40 2.38
CA ASN A 93 6.48 9.77 3.09
C ASN A 93 6.04 8.84 4.24
N GLU A 94 4.76 8.90 4.65
CA GLU A 94 4.25 8.16 5.80
C GLU A 94 3.05 7.29 5.41
N VAL A 95 1.87 7.93 5.17
CA VAL A 95 0.60 7.21 5.00
C VAL A 95 0.53 6.43 3.69
N PHE A 96 1.10 6.96 2.58
CA PHE A 96 1.11 6.31 1.28
C PHE A 96 2.50 5.83 0.85
N GLN A 97 3.43 5.71 1.78
CA GLN A 97 4.80 5.31 1.50
C GLN A 97 4.88 4.00 0.70
N GLY A 98 4.04 3.02 1.01
CA GLY A 98 3.98 1.74 0.29
C GLY A 98 3.62 1.83 -1.19
N ARG A 99 3.13 3.00 -1.64
CA ARG A 99 2.90 3.28 -3.06
C ARG A 99 4.17 3.66 -3.79
N TYR A 100 5.10 4.35 -3.11
CA TYR A 100 6.25 5.03 -3.70
C TYR A 100 7.59 4.35 -3.43
N VAL A 101 7.63 3.39 -2.49
CA VAL A 101 8.86 2.65 -2.18
C VAL A 101 8.76 1.20 -2.66
N PRO A 102 9.88 0.57 -3.06
CA PRO A 102 9.89 -0.83 -3.45
C PRO A 102 9.50 -1.75 -2.27
N PRO A 103 9.09 -3.00 -2.55
CA PRO A 103 8.77 -3.96 -1.51
C PRO A 103 9.97 -4.19 -0.58
N PRO A 104 9.73 -4.45 0.72
CA PRO A 104 10.79 -4.73 1.67
C PRO A 104 11.56 -5.99 1.27
N LYS A 105 12.89 -5.95 1.43
CA LYS A 105 13.73 -7.14 1.21
C LYS A 105 13.38 -8.20 2.25
N LEU A 106 13.11 -9.40 1.78
CA LEU A 106 12.85 -10.56 2.62
C LEU A 106 14.11 -11.41 2.71
N THR A 107 14.41 -11.87 3.92
CA THR A 107 15.35 -12.97 4.12
C THR A 107 14.50 -14.23 4.26
N GLU A 108 14.64 -15.13 3.33
CA GLU A 108 13.93 -16.39 3.25
C GLU A 108 14.89 -17.51 3.69
N PHE A 109 14.35 -18.47 4.43
CA PHE A 109 15.08 -19.65 4.88
C PHE A 109 14.33 -20.89 4.45
N PRO A 110 15.02 -21.95 3.96
CA PRO A 110 14.37 -23.21 3.68
C PRO A 110 13.80 -23.80 4.98
N ASN A 111 12.70 -24.54 4.86
CA ASN A 111 12.10 -25.27 5.99
C ASN A 111 12.93 -26.52 6.33
N ALA A 112 14.18 -26.32 6.79
CA ALA A 112 15.11 -27.41 7.06
C ALA A 112 14.68 -28.35 8.20
N GLU A 113 13.89 -27.84 9.15
CA GLU A 113 13.36 -28.58 10.29
C GLU A 113 12.03 -29.28 9.97
N HIS A 114 11.58 -29.25 8.70
CA HIS A 114 10.33 -29.86 8.23
C HIS A 114 9.11 -29.45 9.06
N LEU A 115 9.01 -28.16 9.42
CA LEU A 115 7.87 -27.63 10.16
C LEU A 115 6.59 -27.87 9.33
N ASN A 116 5.59 -28.47 9.97
CA ASN A 116 4.32 -28.86 9.35
C ASN A 116 3.11 -28.52 10.24
N GLU A 117 3.34 -27.72 11.28
CA GLU A 117 2.31 -27.27 12.22
C GLU A 117 1.82 -25.89 11.88
N LEU A 118 0.57 -25.59 12.28
CA LEU A 118 -0.01 -24.27 12.13
C LEU A 118 0.80 -23.21 12.89
N MET A 119 1.32 -22.24 12.17
CA MET A 119 1.96 -21.06 12.73
C MET A 119 1.02 -19.86 12.64
N ILE A 120 0.88 -19.07 13.73
CA ILE A 120 0.10 -17.84 13.74
C ILE A 120 0.99 -16.66 14.09
N VAL A 121 0.97 -15.64 13.24
CA VAL A 121 1.65 -14.38 13.44
C VAL A 121 0.62 -13.27 13.66
N GLY A 122 0.67 -12.64 14.81
CA GLY A 122 -0.27 -11.57 15.16
C GLY A 122 -0.39 -11.36 16.68
N PRO A 123 -1.10 -10.32 17.12
CA PRO A 123 -1.70 -9.27 16.28
C PRO A 123 -0.67 -8.31 15.70
N ILE A 124 -0.71 -8.09 14.40
CA ILE A 124 0.04 -7.04 13.72
C ILE A 124 -0.81 -5.78 13.71
N THR A 125 -0.27 -4.66 14.18
CA THR A 125 -1.00 -3.39 14.09
C THR A 125 -1.03 -2.90 12.65
N VAL A 126 -2.23 -2.64 12.15
CA VAL A 126 -2.46 -2.09 10.82
C VAL A 126 -2.79 -0.61 10.92
N ARG A 127 -2.15 0.18 10.06
CA ARG A 127 -2.47 1.57 9.78
C ARG A 127 -2.55 1.74 8.28
N SER A 128 -3.69 2.22 7.79
CA SER A 128 -3.96 2.44 6.37
C SER A 128 -4.85 3.66 6.21
N ALA A 129 -5.17 4.02 4.98
CA ALA A 129 -6.14 5.07 4.70
C ALA A 129 -7.15 4.60 3.65
N CYS A 130 -8.43 4.88 3.91
CA CYS A 130 -9.52 4.59 2.99
C CYS A 130 -9.33 5.35 1.68
N SER A 131 -9.35 4.66 0.54
CA SER A 131 -9.19 5.28 -0.78
C SER A 131 -10.28 6.30 -1.14
N HIS A 132 -11.45 6.23 -0.48
CA HIS A 132 -12.58 7.11 -0.77
C HIS A 132 -12.45 8.52 -0.16
N HIS A 133 -11.89 8.63 1.06
CA HIS A 133 -11.84 9.90 1.81
C HIS A 133 -10.47 10.17 2.42
N PHE A 134 -9.48 9.30 2.21
CA PHE A 134 -8.16 9.32 2.86
C PHE A 134 -8.20 9.34 4.40
N CYS A 135 -9.34 8.96 4.97
CA CYS A 135 -9.48 8.81 6.40
C CYS A 135 -8.77 7.56 6.90
N PRO A 136 -8.25 7.55 8.14
CA PRO A 136 -7.55 6.40 8.69
C PRO A 136 -8.40 5.12 8.73
N ILE A 137 -7.73 3.99 8.53
CA ILE A 137 -8.18 2.64 8.85
C ILE A 137 -7.16 2.10 9.84
N ILE A 138 -7.60 1.80 11.06
CA ILE A 138 -6.71 1.34 12.14
C ILE A 138 -7.24 0.02 12.70
N GLY A 139 -6.35 -0.98 12.79
CA GLY A 139 -6.81 -2.29 13.21
C GLY A 139 -5.71 -3.28 13.55
N LYS A 140 -6.09 -4.54 13.55
CA LYS A 140 -5.24 -5.70 13.84
C LYS A 140 -5.38 -6.73 12.73
N LEU A 141 -4.27 -7.40 12.45
CA LEU A 141 -4.17 -8.45 11.46
C LEU A 141 -3.54 -9.69 12.10
N TRP A 142 -4.09 -10.85 11.80
CA TRP A 142 -3.53 -12.17 12.14
C TRP A 142 -3.30 -12.96 10.87
N ILE A 143 -2.18 -13.66 10.81
CA ILE A 143 -1.75 -14.45 9.65
C ILE A 143 -1.49 -15.86 10.13
N GLY A 144 -2.24 -16.83 9.63
CA GLY A 144 -2.02 -18.26 9.81
C GLY A 144 -1.27 -18.83 8.61
N VAL A 145 -0.20 -19.55 8.87
CA VAL A 145 0.61 -20.21 7.83
C VAL A 145 0.67 -21.70 8.13
N MET A 146 0.32 -22.52 7.17
CA MET A 146 0.54 -23.97 7.20
C MET A 146 1.71 -24.27 6.27
N PRO A 147 2.91 -24.51 6.79
CA PRO A 147 4.08 -24.77 5.96
C PRO A 147 4.07 -26.20 5.41
N ASN A 148 4.88 -26.42 4.43
CA ASN A 148 5.27 -27.74 3.91
C ASN A 148 6.80 -27.80 3.79
N GLU A 149 7.32 -28.93 3.31
CA GLU A 149 8.76 -29.16 3.15
C GLU A 149 9.45 -28.18 2.16
N HIS A 150 8.68 -27.58 1.24
CA HIS A 150 9.18 -26.61 0.24
C HIS A 150 8.92 -25.16 0.64
N THR A 151 8.27 -24.91 1.78
CA THR A 151 7.93 -23.57 2.24
C THR A 151 9.19 -22.79 2.60
N ASN A 152 9.30 -21.58 2.07
CA ASN A 152 10.28 -20.62 2.59
C ASN A 152 9.77 -20.00 3.87
N VAL A 153 10.46 -20.23 4.97
CA VAL A 153 10.17 -19.60 6.26
C VAL A 153 10.77 -18.21 6.26
N ILE A 154 9.98 -17.22 6.68
CA ILE A 154 10.43 -15.83 6.83
C ILE A 154 10.36 -15.39 8.29
N GLY A 155 11.26 -14.51 8.70
CA GLY A 155 11.29 -14.01 10.07
C GLY A 155 9.99 -13.24 10.42
N LEU A 156 9.55 -13.32 11.69
CA LEU A 156 8.31 -12.69 12.16
C LEU A 156 8.18 -11.20 11.79
N SER A 157 9.28 -10.44 11.87
CA SER A 157 9.30 -9.03 11.50
C SER A 157 9.01 -8.79 10.01
N LYS A 158 9.17 -9.79 9.15
CA LYS A 158 8.93 -9.67 7.72
C LYS A 158 7.43 -9.63 7.42
N TYR A 159 6.62 -10.39 8.14
CA TYR A 159 5.15 -10.32 8.02
C TYR A 159 4.64 -8.90 8.36
N ALA A 160 5.14 -8.30 9.44
CA ALA A 160 4.78 -6.93 9.81
C ALA A 160 5.20 -5.91 8.74
N ARG A 161 6.42 -6.03 8.20
CA ARG A 161 6.91 -5.12 7.13
C ARG A 161 6.14 -5.27 5.83
N LEU A 162 5.75 -6.50 5.45
CA LEU A 162 4.89 -6.73 4.28
C LEU A 162 3.51 -6.12 4.48
N ALA A 163 2.93 -6.32 5.66
CA ALA A 163 1.65 -5.72 6.02
C ALA A 163 1.73 -4.19 5.96
N GLU A 164 2.74 -3.57 6.57
CA GLU A 164 2.96 -2.13 6.54
C GLU A 164 3.11 -1.59 5.10
N TRP A 165 3.88 -2.29 4.26
CA TRP A 165 4.10 -1.89 2.86
C TRP A 165 2.83 -1.97 2.01
N ILE A 166 1.99 -3.01 2.20
CA ILE A 166 0.70 -3.13 1.51
C ILE A 166 -0.29 -2.09 2.05
N MET A 167 -0.40 -1.96 3.38
CA MET A 167 -1.35 -1.07 4.04
C MET A 167 -0.99 0.40 3.89
N GLY A 168 0.27 0.72 3.65
CA GLY A 168 0.78 2.08 3.39
C GLY A 168 0.40 2.61 1.99
N ARG A 169 -0.86 2.45 1.59
CA ARG A 169 -1.45 2.93 0.32
C ARG A 169 -2.89 3.34 0.55
N PRO A 170 -3.49 4.20 -0.32
CA PRO A 170 -4.95 4.36 -0.31
C PRO A 170 -5.62 3.03 -0.64
N GLN A 171 -6.39 2.47 0.29
CA GLN A 171 -6.90 1.09 0.22
C GLN A 171 -8.40 1.02 0.49
N ILE A 172 -9.01 -0.09 0.05
CA ILE A 172 -10.15 -0.69 0.74
C ILE A 172 -9.66 -1.97 1.43
N GLN A 173 -10.18 -2.24 2.62
CA GLN A 173 -9.67 -3.32 3.48
C GLN A 173 -9.68 -4.68 2.80
N GLU A 174 -10.73 -4.98 2.06
CA GLU A 174 -10.94 -6.25 1.36
C GLU A 174 -9.84 -6.52 0.33
N GLU A 175 -9.50 -5.53 -0.49
CA GLU A 175 -8.43 -5.66 -1.48
C GLU A 175 -7.05 -5.71 -0.83
N ALA A 176 -6.83 -4.93 0.23
CA ALA A 176 -5.57 -4.90 0.94
C ALA A 176 -5.19 -6.26 1.54
N VAL A 177 -6.17 -6.96 2.15
CA VAL A 177 -5.94 -8.29 2.72
C VAL A 177 -5.68 -9.33 1.63
N VAL A 178 -6.35 -9.23 0.48
CA VAL A 178 -6.11 -10.09 -0.68
C VAL A 178 -4.71 -9.85 -1.25
N GLN A 179 -4.31 -8.60 -1.48
CA GLN A 179 -2.97 -8.25 -1.99
C GLN A 179 -1.86 -8.75 -1.05
N LEU A 180 -2.06 -8.63 0.26
CA LEU A 180 -1.12 -9.13 1.24
C LEU A 180 -1.02 -10.67 1.20
N ALA A 181 -2.16 -11.34 1.10
CA ALA A 181 -2.20 -12.79 0.97
C ALA A 181 -1.50 -13.29 -0.31
N ASP A 182 -1.72 -12.59 -1.45
CA ASP A 182 -1.02 -12.90 -2.71
C ASP A 182 0.49 -12.79 -2.56
N LEU A 183 0.95 -11.71 -1.95
CA LEU A 183 2.37 -11.45 -1.76
C LEU A 183 3.03 -12.49 -0.85
N ILE A 184 2.40 -12.82 0.29
CA ILE A 184 2.92 -13.85 1.20
C ILE A 184 2.92 -15.22 0.51
N GLN A 185 1.83 -15.60 -0.15
CA GLN A 185 1.72 -16.86 -0.89
C GLN A 185 2.82 -17.00 -1.94
N GLN A 186 3.08 -15.94 -2.70
CA GLN A 186 4.13 -15.92 -3.72
C GLN A 186 5.54 -16.11 -3.13
N LYS A 187 5.78 -15.51 -1.95
CA LYS A 187 7.10 -15.51 -1.31
C LYS A 187 7.39 -16.77 -0.51
N THR A 188 6.41 -17.35 0.15
CA THR A 188 6.63 -18.43 1.11
C THR A 188 6.13 -19.79 0.61
N GLN A 189 5.22 -19.84 -0.36
CA GLN A 189 4.66 -21.05 -0.97
C GLN A 189 4.16 -22.11 0.05
N PRO A 190 3.34 -21.74 1.04
CA PRO A 190 2.84 -22.65 2.05
C PRO A 190 1.68 -23.49 1.48
N ASP A 191 1.35 -24.62 2.12
CA ASP A 191 0.17 -25.43 1.82
C ASP A 191 -1.13 -24.69 2.11
N GLY A 192 -1.11 -23.78 3.07
CA GLY A 192 -2.24 -22.94 3.40
C GLY A 192 -1.84 -21.60 3.99
N LEU A 193 -2.68 -20.62 3.71
CA LEU A 193 -2.56 -19.26 4.23
C LEU A 193 -3.93 -18.76 4.65
N ALA A 194 -3.99 -18.21 5.87
CA ALA A 194 -5.19 -17.59 6.42
C ALA A 194 -4.84 -16.19 6.92
N LEU A 195 -5.63 -15.20 6.56
CA LEU A 195 -5.54 -13.85 7.08
C LEU A 195 -6.89 -13.44 7.67
N VAL A 196 -6.86 -12.82 8.84
CA VAL A 196 -8.02 -12.16 9.45
C VAL A 196 -7.60 -10.75 9.82
N MET A 197 -8.35 -9.77 9.35
CA MET A 197 -8.14 -8.37 9.70
C MET A 197 -9.43 -7.81 10.32
N GLU A 198 -9.28 -7.13 11.46
CA GLU A 198 -10.30 -6.33 12.09
C GLU A 198 -9.85 -4.89 12.16
N ALA A 199 -10.67 -3.94 11.70
CA ALA A 199 -10.30 -2.53 11.74
C ALA A 199 -11.50 -1.59 11.91
N GLU A 200 -11.21 -0.45 12.50
CA GLU A 200 -12.06 0.73 12.58
C GLU A 200 -11.83 1.62 11.35
N HIS A 201 -12.92 2.12 10.79
CA HIS A 201 -12.92 2.96 9.60
C HIS A 201 -13.34 4.38 9.95
N PHE A 202 -12.40 5.30 10.04
CA PHE A 202 -12.70 6.68 10.42
C PHE A 202 -13.50 7.44 9.36
N CYS A 203 -13.56 6.97 8.12
CA CYS A 203 -14.44 7.55 7.10
C CYS A 203 -15.94 7.48 7.47
N LYS A 204 -16.34 6.57 8.36
CA LYS A 204 -17.70 6.46 8.91
C LYS A 204 -17.81 6.89 10.37
N ALA A 205 -16.71 6.81 11.14
CA ALA A 205 -16.73 7.04 12.57
C ALA A 205 -16.80 8.55 12.92
N TRP A 206 -15.90 9.37 12.39
CA TRP A 206 -15.82 10.80 12.74
C TRP A 206 -16.67 11.71 11.83
N ARG A 207 -17.14 11.21 10.69
CA ARG A 207 -17.97 11.92 9.70
C ARG A 207 -19.00 10.98 9.09
N GLY A 208 -19.90 11.49 8.22
CA GLY A 208 -20.94 10.69 7.56
C GLY A 208 -21.94 10.16 8.57
N VAL A 209 -22.04 8.84 8.71
CA VAL A 209 -23.00 8.18 9.62
C VAL A 209 -22.61 8.28 11.11
N LYS A 210 -21.35 8.63 11.41
CA LYS A 210 -20.82 8.82 12.77
C LYS A 210 -21.00 7.60 13.69
N GLU A 211 -20.88 6.42 13.10
CA GLU A 211 -20.96 5.14 13.82
C GLU A 211 -19.58 4.76 14.37
N MET A 212 -19.42 4.75 15.69
CA MET A 212 -18.13 4.56 16.38
C MET A 212 -17.85 3.09 16.73
N ASP A 213 -18.90 2.32 17.08
CA ASP A 213 -18.71 1.00 17.69
C ASP A 213 -18.54 -0.12 16.66
N SER A 214 -18.99 0.09 15.43
CA SER A 214 -18.89 -0.95 14.42
C SER A 214 -17.49 -1.04 13.82
N LYS A 215 -17.00 -2.26 13.66
CA LYS A 215 -15.73 -2.60 13.03
C LYS A 215 -15.97 -3.47 11.80
N MET A 216 -15.03 -3.44 10.88
CA MET A 216 -15.03 -4.37 9.77
C MET A 216 -14.09 -5.53 10.06
N ILE A 217 -14.60 -6.75 9.93
CA ILE A 217 -13.80 -7.97 10.01
C ILE A 217 -13.92 -8.69 8.67
N ASN A 218 -12.79 -8.95 8.04
CA ASN A 218 -12.74 -9.79 6.85
C ASN A 218 -11.62 -10.82 6.93
N SER A 219 -11.75 -11.88 6.16
CA SER A 219 -10.76 -12.96 6.12
C SER A 219 -10.46 -13.41 4.70
N VAL A 220 -9.25 -13.89 4.48
CA VAL A 220 -8.81 -14.61 3.28
C VAL A 220 -8.31 -15.98 3.71
N MET A 221 -8.85 -17.03 3.09
CA MET A 221 -8.47 -18.42 3.35
C MET A 221 -7.98 -19.04 2.05
N ARG A 222 -6.82 -19.71 2.07
CA ARG A 222 -6.21 -20.33 0.89
C ARG A 222 -5.65 -21.71 1.22
N GLY A 223 -5.51 -22.53 0.18
CA GLY A 223 -4.93 -23.87 0.31
C GLY A 223 -5.72 -24.73 1.28
N VAL A 224 -5.03 -25.35 2.25
CA VAL A 224 -5.65 -26.26 3.23
C VAL A 224 -6.66 -25.56 4.13
N PHE A 225 -6.51 -24.25 4.45
CA PHE A 225 -7.52 -23.52 5.24
C PHE A 225 -8.85 -23.37 4.51
N LEU A 226 -8.84 -23.37 3.18
CA LEU A 226 -10.06 -23.35 2.40
C LEU A 226 -10.72 -24.73 2.33
N LYS A 227 -9.92 -25.79 2.28
CA LYS A 227 -10.36 -27.19 2.06
C LYS A 227 -10.75 -27.90 3.37
N ASP A 228 -10.03 -27.64 4.46
CA ASP A 228 -10.25 -28.27 5.77
C ASP A 228 -10.96 -27.32 6.75
N PRO A 229 -12.25 -27.59 7.06
CA PRO A 229 -13.00 -26.80 8.04
C PRO A 229 -12.47 -26.91 9.48
N ASN A 230 -11.79 -27.98 9.83
CA ASN A 230 -11.25 -28.19 11.19
C ASN A 230 -10.03 -27.29 11.39
N LEU A 231 -9.08 -27.31 10.44
CA LEU A 231 -7.92 -26.43 10.48
C LEU A 231 -8.31 -24.96 10.51
N ARG A 232 -9.31 -24.58 9.68
CA ARG A 232 -9.86 -23.21 9.71
C ARG A 232 -10.47 -22.86 11.08
N ARG A 233 -11.21 -23.80 11.71
CA ARG A 233 -11.80 -23.60 13.04
C ARG A 233 -10.69 -23.49 14.10
N GLU A 234 -9.65 -24.30 14.02
CA GLU A 234 -8.49 -24.24 14.89
C GLU A 234 -7.84 -22.87 14.83
N PHE A 235 -7.48 -22.39 13.62
CA PHE A 235 -6.94 -21.06 13.41
C PHE A 235 -7.81 -19.98 14.06
N LEU A 236 -9.10 -19.97 13.75
CA LEU A 236 -10.02 -18.95 14.29
C LEU A 236 -10.19 -19.03 15.81
N SER A 237 -10.08 -20.24 16.40
CA SER A 237 -10.19 -20.43 17.85
C SER A 237 -8.98 -19.94 18.64
N LEU A 238 -7.80 -19.91 17.99
CA LEU A 238 -6.54 -19.43 18.58
C LEU A 238 -6.40 -17.91 18.49
N LEU A 239 -7.23 -17.23 17.70
CA LEU A 239 -7.24 -15.77 17.69
C LEU A 239 -7.82 -15.23 19.00
N PRO A 240 -7.21 -14.17 19.58
CA PRO A 240 -7.77 -13.54 20.78
C PRO A 240 -9.21 -13.10 20.55
N ARG A 241 -10.12 -13.53 21.44
CA ARG A 241 -11.49 -13.01 21.41
C ARG A 241 -11.43 -11.53 21.73
N GLN A 242 -11.90 -10.71 20.80
CA GLN A 242 -12.02 -9.28 21.06
C GLN A 242 -13.19 -9.07 22.03
N ARG A 243 -12.91 -8.43 23.13
CA ARG A 243 -13.91 -7.99 24.13
C ARG A 243 -14.39 -6.60 23.78
#